data_802a0d3b56f8f5d46843b847e5a59d52
#
_entry.id   802a0d3b56f8f5d46843b847e5a59d52
#
_cell.length_a   1.000
_cell.length_b   1.000
_cell.length_c   1.000
_cell.angle_alpha   90.00
_cell.angle_beta   90.00
_cell.angle_gamma   90.00
#
_symmetry.space_group_name_H-M   'P 1'
#
loop_
_entity.id
_entity.type
_entity.pdbx_description
1 polymer ?
#
loop_
_entity_poly.entity_id
_entity_poly.type
_entity_poly.pdbx_seq_one_letter_code
_entity_poly.pdbx_strand_id
1 'polypeptide(L)'
;MTASPIVLGIESSCDETGVGLVRDGWLLGHAVATSMAEHARFGGVVPEIAARAHVHALTPTVRAALDSAGLRRRDIGAVAVTTGPGLATALQVGVAAAKGFALALDVPLYGVHHLAGHVAADTLEHGPLPDPCVVLIVSGGHTSLLLVRDFARDPIVHLGDTLDDAAGECFDKVARVFGLPYPGGPAIDRAAREGDPNAVAFPRGLTGPRDDPYAFSFSGLKSAAARWAERSRAGGGTLPVADGAAALQEAVADVLTSKAVAACTAHDVRTLVVVGGVAANSRVRSLAAERCAAAGITLRVPPPRLCTDNGAMIAAVGDLLIRAGTAPAPLDVSIDPSAPLEYACLHPVATPTRAAG
;
A
#
# COMPACT_ATOMS: atom_id res chain seq x y z
N MET A 1 -18.74 17.53 24.32
CA MET A 1 -18.09 16.45 23.58
C MET A 1 -16.60 16.63 23.75
N THR A 2 -15.90 15.66 24.34
CA THR A 2 -14.42 15.68 24.41
C THR A 2 -13.88 15.57 22.98
N ALA A 3 -12.87 16.37 22.63
CA ALA A 3 -12.24 16.28 21.32
C ALA A 3 -11.62 14.86 21.13
N SER A 4 -11.70 14.34 19.91
CA SER A 4 -11.09 13.03 19.58
C SER A 4 -9.58 13.07 19.86
N PRO A 5 -8.98 11.97 20.29
CA PRO A 5 -7.55 11.91 20.57
C PRO A 5 -6.71 12.11 19.29
N ILE A 6 -5.53 12.69 19.44
CA ILE A 6 -4.53 12.68 18.37
C ILE A 6 -3.91 11.29 18.33
N VAL A 7 -3.97 10.62 17.20
CA VAL A 7 -3.41 9.29 16.98
C VAL A 7 -2.01 9.40 16.40
N LEU A 8 -1.03 8.83 17.10
CA LEU A 8 0.32 8.60 16.59
C LEU A 8 0.34 7.27 15.84
N GLY A 9 0.55 7.27 14.52
CA GLY A 9 0.73 6.06 13.72
C GLY A 9 2.21 5.76 13.48
N ILE A 10 2.59 4.50 13.65
CA ILE A 10 3.96 4.00 13.41
C ILE A 10 3.91 2.90 12.36
N GLU A 11 4.66 3.10 11.26
CA GLU A 11 4.88 2.12 10.19
C GLU A 11 6.34 1.70 10.16
N SER A 12 6.59 0.40 10.18
CA SER A 12 7.93 -0.18 10.09
C SER A 12 7.95 -1.58 9.46
N SER A 13 6.97 -1.90 8.62
CA SER A 13 6.81 -3.27 8.11
C SER A 13 7.86 -3.70 7.09
N CYS A 14 8.56 -2.77 6.44
CA CYS A 14 9.55 -3.07 5.40
C CYS A 14 10.81 -2.21 5.54
N ASP A 15 11.04 -1.22 4.68
CA ASP A 15 12.26 -0.40 4.64
C ASP A 15 12.03 1.09 4.94
N GLU A 16 10.77 1.51 5.07
CA GLU A 16 10.38 2.84 5.53
C GLU A 16 10.07 2.85 7.02
N THR A 17 10.64 3.83 7.73
CA THR A 17 10.23 4.20 9.09
C THR A 17 9.28 5.38 8.98
N GLY A 18 7.98 5.12 9.06
CA GLY A 18 6.95 6.13 8.92
C GLY A 18 6.31 6.51 10.25
N VAL A 19 6.11 7.81 10.47
CA VAL A 19 5.34 8.33 11.62
C VAL A 19 4.33 9.34 11.11
N GLY A 20 3.08 9.25 11.59
CA GLY A 20 2.01 10.17 11.24
C GLY A 20 1.14 10.54 12.43
N LEU A 21 0.51 11.69 12.36
CA LEU A 21 -0.38 12.24 13.38
C LEU A 21 -1.71 12.59 12.73
N VAL A 22 -2.77 11.92 13.16
CA VAL A 22 -4.13 12.10 12.61
C VAL A 22 -5.12 12.37 13.73
N ARG A 23 -6.11 13.20 13.47
CA ARG A 23 -7.27 13.43 14.33
C ARG A 23 -8.49 13.74 13.49
N ASP A 24 -9.61 13.08 13.74
CA ASP A 24 -10.90 13.30 13.06
C ASP A 24 -10.80 13.20 11.52
N GLY A 25 -9.95 12.30 11.01
CA GLY A 25 -9.69 12.11 9.58
C GLY A 25 -8.74 13.16 8.96
N TRP A 26 -8.17 14.08 9.76
CA TRP A 26 -7.24 15.10 9.26
C TRP A 26 -5.81 14.76 9.58
N LEU A 27 -4.96 14.79 8.56
CA LEU A 27 -3.52 14.67 8.71
C LEU A 27 -2.95 15.95 9.33
N LEU A 28 -2.38 15.87 10.54
CA LEU A 28 -1.79 16.98 11.26
C LEU A 28 -0.31 17.15 10.93
N GLY A 29 0.41 16.04 10.78
CA GLY A 29 1.82 16.02 10.43
C GLY A 29 2.30 14.61 10.19
N HIS A 30 3.38 14.47 9.42
CA HIS A 30 4.00 13.17 9.18
C HIS A 30 5.48 13.33 8.82
N ALA A 31 6.24 12.26 9.01
CA ALA A 31 7.61 12.13 8.56
C ALA A 31 7.89 10.69 8.16
N VAL A 32 8.77 10.50 7.19
CA VAL A 32 9.24 9.20 6.71
C VAL A 32 10.76 9.24 6.58
N ALA A 33 11.42 8.22 7.09
CA ALA A 33 12.83 7.94 6.83
C ALA A 33 12.91 6.60 6.10
N THR A 34 13.73 6.52 5.05
CA THR A 34 13.90 5.30 4.26
C THR A 34 15.32 4.77 4.37
N SER A 35 15.46 3.45 4.43
CA SER A 35 16.74 2.74 4.36
C SER A 35 17.05 2.22 2.94
N MET A 36 16.27 2.63 1.94
CA MET A 36 16.35 2.15 0.56
C MET A 36 17.77 2.23 -0.03
N ALA A 37 18.53 3.29 0.26
CA ALA A 37 19.90 3.45 -0.22
C ALA A 37 20.85 2.34 0.29
N GLU A 38 20.62 1.83 1.51
CA GLU A 38 21.39 0.75 2.12
C GLU A 38 21.07 -0.60 1.45
N HIS A 39 19.86 -0.75 0.93
CA HIS A 39 19.38 -1.97 0.26
C HIS A 39 19.73 -2.02 -1.24
N ALA A 40 19.95 -0.87 -1.88
CA ALA A 40 20.16 -0.76 -3.33
C ALA A 40 21.27 -1.69 -3.85
N ARG A 41 22.37 -1.82 -3.11
CA ARG A 41 23.51 -2.71 -3.47
C ARG A 41 23.16 -4.21 -3.47
N PHE A 42 22.11 -4.61 -2.76
CA PHE A 42 21.63 -5.99 -2.70
C PHE A 42 20.51 -6.26 -3.72
N GLY A 43 19.96 -5.21 -4.32
CA GLY A 43 18.87 -5.29 -5.29
C GLY A 43 17.53 -5.72 -4.69
N GLY A 44 17.32 -5.50 -3.40
CA GLY A 44 16.11 -5.79 -2.65
C GLY A 44 16.31 -5.60 -1.16
N VAL A 45 15.23 -5.60 -0.38
CA VAL A 45 15.27 -5.34 1.05
C VAL A 45 15.91 -6.49 1.81
N VAL A 46 16.86 -6.17 2.70
CA VAL A 46 17.52 -7.12 3.61
C VAL A 46 16.94 -6.90 5.01
N PRO A 47 16.20 -7.89 5.58
CA PRO A 47 15.44 -7.71 6.82
C PRO A 47 16.25 -7.21 8.02
N GLU A 48 17.48 -7.71 8.19
CA GLU A 48 18.36 -7.29 9.30
C GLU A 48 18.83 -5.84 9.16
N ILE A 49 19.11 -5.38 7.94
CA ILE A 49 19.48 -3.99 7.67
C ILE A 49 18.28 -3.08 7.96
N ALA A 50 17.08 -3.45 7.48
CA ALA A 50 15.85 -2.71 7.74
C ALA A 50 15.58 -2.56 9.23
N ALA A 51 15.62 -3.66 9.99
CA ALA A 51 15.39 -3.65 11.43
C ALA A 51 16.37 -2.71 12.18
N ARG A 52 17.64 -2.72 11.83
CA ARG A 52 18.64 -1.82 12.42
C ARG A 52 18.39 -0.36 12.04
N ALA A 53 18.02 -0.11 10.79
CA ALA A 53 17.68 1.23 10.32
C ALA A 53 16.49 1.80 11.10
N HIS A 54 15.43 1.01 11.32
CA HIS A 54 14.27 1.42 12.13
C HIS A 54 14.65 1.84 13.55
N VAL A 55 15.53 1.07 14.24
CA VAL A 55 15.99 1.42 15.59
C VAL A 55 16.62 2.82 15.64
N HIS A 56 17.41 3.16 14.63
CA HIS A 56 18.08 4.47 14.55
C HIS A 56 17.14 5.58 14.08
N ALA A 57 16.24 5.29 13.14
CA ALA A 57 15.40 6.27 12.49
C ALA A 57 14.16 6.65 13.31
N LEU A 58 13.60 5.75 14.12
CA LEU A 58 12.27 5.93 14.73
C LEU A 58 12.16 7.19 15.60
N THR A 59 13.08 7.40 16.54
CA THR A 59 13.03 8.57 17.43
C THR A 59 13.17 9.90 16.68
N PRO A 60 14.12 10.06 15.74
CA PRO A 60 14.18 11.24 14.88
C PRO A 60 12.90 11.46 14.07
N THR A 61 12.32 10.38 13.51
CA THR A 61 11.10 10.48 12.69
C THR A 61 9.88 10.89 13.52
N VAL A 62 9.73 10.34 14.75
CA VAL A 62 8.68 10.80 15.69
C VAL A 62 8.82 12.28 15.99
N ARG A 63 10.05 12.76 16.25
CA ARG A 63 10.31 14.17 16.52
C ARG A 63 9.94 15.04 15.30
N ALA A 64 10.40 14.65 14.10
CA ALA A 64 10.10 15.37 12.87
C ALA A 64 8.59 15.46 12.58
N ALA A 65 7.84 14.38 12.81
CA ALA A 65 6.38 14.36 12.65
C ALA A 65 5.69 15.31 13.64
N LEU A 66 6.10 15.30 14.91
CA LEU A 66 5.56 16.22 15.92
C LEU A 66 5.90 17.68 15.60
N ASP A 67 7.14 17.96 15.23
CA ASP A 67 7.60 19.32 14.87
C ASP A 67 6.83 19.84 13.64
N SER A 68 6.58 19.01 12.63
CA SER A 68 5.79 19.38 11.44
C SER A 68 4.34 19.74 11.76
N ALA A 69 3.80 19.18 12.85
CA ALA A 69 2.44 19.45 13.34
C ALA A 69 2.38 20.56 14.41
N GLY A 70 3.51 21.06 14.91
CA GLY A 70 3.56 21.97 16.04
C GLY A 70 3.07 21.33 17.36
N LEU A 71 3.16 20.01 17.49
CA LEU A 71 2.67 19.21 18.59
C LEU A 71 3.79 18.70 19.50
N ARG A 72 3.43 18.31 20.72
CA ARG A 72 4.33 17.73 21.70
C ARG A 72 3.88 16.30 22.05
N ARG A 73 4.77 15.48 22.56
CA ARG A 73 4.47 14.09 22.96
C ARG A 73 3.24 13.98 23.88
N ARG A 74 3.04 14.91 24.80
CA ARG A 74 1.89 14.94 25.72
C ARG A 74 0.54 15.20 25.02
N ASP A 75 0.56 15.65 23.78
CA ASP A 75 -0.65 15.95 23.01
C ASP A 75 -1.18 14.69 22.29
N ILE A 76 -0.38 13.59 22.29
CA ILE A 76 -0.78 12.27 21.76
C ILE A 76 -1.80 11.65 22.70
N GLY A 77 -2.93 11.23 22.16
CA GLY A 77 -4.01 10.59 22.92
C GLY A 77 -4.25 9.10 22.58
N ALA A 78 -3.59 8.58 21.54
CA ALA A 78 -3.60 7.15 21.19
C ALA A 78 -2.38 6.81 20.33
N VAL A 79 -1.99 5.52 20.30
CA VAL A 79 -0.94 4.99 19.42
C VAL A 79 -1.52 3.91 18.54
N ALA A 80 -1.25 3.96 17.24
CA ALA A 80 -1.52 2.90 16.27
C ALA A 80 -0.19 2.41 15.68
N VAL A 81 -0.06 1.11 15.45
CA VAL A 81 1.17 0.52 14.91
C VAL A 81 0.85 -0.64 14.00
N THR A 82 1.60 -0.78 12.93
CA THR A 82 1.54 -1.96 12.07
C THR A 82 2.01 -3.19 12.84
N THR A 83 1.12 -4.18 13.00
CA THR A 83 1.43 -5.47 13.62
C THR A 83 1.59 -6.58 12.58
N GLY A 84 1.27 -6.33 11.32
CA GLY A 84 1.42 -7.23 10.18
C GLY A 84 0.59 -6.81 8.96
N PRO A 85 0.82 -7.46 7.81
CA PRO A 85 1.99 -8.26 7.47
C PRO A 85 3.26 -7.43 7.31
N GLY A 86 4.43 -8.11 7.21
CA GLY A 86 5.72 -7.44 6.97
C GLY A 86 6.92 -8.27 7.45
N LEU A 87 8.09 -7.67 7.39
CA LEU A 87 9.32 -8.30 7.87
C LEU A 87 9.29 -8.42 9.40
N ALA A 88 9.36 -9.64 9.92
CA ALA A 88 9.18 -9.93 11.35
C ALA A 88 10.06 -9.05 12.27
N THR A 89 11.35 -8.94 11.97
CA THR A 89 12.29 -8.13 12.76
C THR A 89 12.01 -6.62 12.68
N ALA A 90 11.55 -6.14 11.55
CA ALA A 90 11.16 -4.75 11.34
C ALA A 90 9.88 -4.40 12.10
N LEU A 91 8.84 -5.24 11.99
CA LEU A 91 7.59 -5.12 12.76
C LEU A 91 7.85 -5.09 14.27
N GLN A 92 8.77 -5.95 14.78
CA GLN A 92 9.12 -5.99 16.20
C GLN A 92 9.63 -4.64 16.71
N VAL A 93 10.43 -3.92 15.92
CA VAL A 93 10.94 -2.61 16.31
C VAL A 93 9.81 -1.61 16.47
N GLY A 94 8.91 -1.50 15.49
CA GLY A 94 7.76 -0.60 15.55
C GLY A 94 6.82 -0.92 16.71
N VAL A 95 6.47 -2.20 16.89
CA VAL A 95 5.56 -2.64 17.95
C VAL A 95 6.17 -2.43 19.33
N ALA A 96 7.47 -2.72 19.52
CA ALA A 96 8.14 -2.45 20.80
C ALA A 96 8.13 -0.96 21.15
N ALA A 97 8.42 -0.11 20.19
CA ALA A 97 8.37 1.34 20.38
C ALA A 97 6.95 1.85 20.65
N ALA A 98 5.95 1.36 19.92
CA ALA A 98 4.56 1.74 20.11
C ALA A 98 4.06 1.38 21.51
N LYS A 99 4.40 0.19 22.02
CA LYS A 99 4.15 -0.22 23.40
C LYS A 99 4.83 0.71 24.41
N GLY A 100 6.09 1.07 24.16
CA GLY A 100 6.82 2.02 24.98
C GLY A 100 6.15 3.41 25.04
N PHE A 101 5.67 3.92 23.89
CA PHE A 101 4.92 5.18 23.84
C PHE A 101 3.58 5.06 24.57
N ALA A 102 2.80 4.01 24.32
CA ALA A 102 1.50 3.79 24.95
C ALA A 102 1.62 3.75 26.48
N LEU A 103 2.61 3.01 27.00
CA LEU A 103 2.89 2.93 28.44
C LEU A 103 3.36 4.26 29.02
N ALA A 104 4.31 4.94 28.36
CA ALA A 104 4.89 6.18 28.89
C ALA A 104 3.92 7.36 28.89
N LEU A 105 2.93 7.34 28.00
CA LEU A 105 1.91 8.40 27.86
C LEU A 105 0.58 8.03 28.52
N ASP A 106 0.44 6.79 29.00
CA ASP A 106 -0.81 6.23 29.54
C ASP A 106 -1.99 6.38 28.56
N VAL A 107 -1.77 5.94 27.29
CA VAL A 107 -2.75 6.04 26.21
C VAL A 107 -3.00 4.67 25.55
N PRO A 108 -4.20 4.46 24.95
CA PRO A 108 -4.53 3.21 24.28
C PRO A 108 -3.64 2.91 23.06
N LEU A 109 -3.41 1.60 22.82
CA LEU A 109 -2.66 1.05 21.71
C LEU A 109 -3.61 0.34 20.74
N TYR A 110 -3.39 0.51 19.43
CA TYR A 110 -4.12 -0.18 18.37
C TYR A 110 -3.14 -0.90 17.44
N GLY A 111 -3.25 -2.23 17.36
CA GLY A 111 -2.54 -3.05 16.38
C GLY A 111 -3.32 -3.08 15.07
N VAL A 112 -2.72 -2.58 13.99
CA VAL A 112 -3.42 -2.43 12.71
C VAL A 112 -2.74 -3.22 11.60
N HIS A 113 -3.52 -3.55 10.59
CA HIS A 113 -3.05 -4.27 9.42
C HIS A 113 -2.40 -3.31 8.42
N HIS A 114 -1.20 -3.61 7.92
CA HIS A 114 -0.45 -2.79 6.97
C HIS A 114 -1.26 -2.43 5.71
N LEU A 115 -1.88 -3.42 5.07
CA LEU A 115 -2.67 -3.18 3.86
C LEU A 115 -3.94 -2.36 4.13
N ALA A 116 -4.53 -2.49 5.33
CA ALA A 116 -5.60 -1.60 5.76
C ALA A 116 -5.11 -0.14 5.88
N GLY A 117 -3.83 0.05 6.24
CA GLY A 117 -3.18 1.36 6.18
C GLY A 117 -3.27 1.97 4.80
N HIS A 118 -2.88 1.24 3.75
CA HIS A 118 -2.99 1.74 2.37
C HIS A 118 -4.43 2.14 2.02
N VAL A 119 -5.43 1.34 2.40
CA VAL A 119 -6.84 1.69 2.17
C VAL A 119 -7.22 2.97 2.91
N ALA A 120 -6.85 3.09 4.18
CA ALA A 120 -7.16 4.26 5.01
C ALA A 120 -6.43 5.53 4.57
N ALA A 121 -5.28 5.43 3.90
CA ALA A 121 -4.56 6.58 3.35
C ALA A 121 -5.43 7.43 2.42
N ASP A 122 -6.35 6.82 1.69
CA ASP A 122 -7.30 7.51 0.83
C ASP A 122 -8.22 8.45 1.60
N THR A 123 -8.60 8.07 2.83
CA THR A 123 -9.52 8.88 3.65
C THR A 123 -8.94 10.21 4.09
N LEU A 124 -7.62 10.34 4.12
CA LEU A 124 -6.91 11.58 4.48
C LEU A 124 -7.00 12.66 3.39
N GLU A 125 -7.35 12.27 2.17
CA GLU A 125 -7.50 13.19 1.04
C GLU A 125 -8.97 13.35 0.63
N HIS A 126 -9.71 12.23 0.58
CA HIS A 126 -11.05 12.20 0.02
C HIS A 126 -12.17 12.08 1.07
N GLY A 127 -11.81 12.03 2.37
CA GLY A 127 -12.79 11.79 3.44
C GLY A 127 -13.25 10.33 3.51
N PRO A 128 -14.31 10.02 4.25
CA PRO A 128 -14.76 8.66 4.53
C PRO A 128 -14.87 7.79 3.27
N LEU A 129 -14.54 6.51 3.39
CA LEU A 129 -14.75 5.55 2.30
C LEU A 129 -16.25 5.41 2.02
N PRO A 130 -16.67 5.37 0.75
CA PRO A 130 -18.02 4.97 0.40
C PRO A 130 -18.30 3.52 0.80
N ASP A 131 -19.54 3.23 1.19
CA ASP A 131 -19.98 1.88 1.53
C ASP A 131 -21.09 1.45 0.55
N PRO A 132 -20.85 0.44 -0.29
CA PRO A 132 -19.57 -0.26 -0.53
C PRO A 132 -18.61 0.48 -1.46
N CYS A 133 -17.32 0.09 -1.43
CA CYS A 133 -16.36 0.46 -2.47
C CYS A 133 -15.50 -0.75 -2.88
N VAL A 134 -15.01 -0.74 -4.13
CA VAL A 134 -13.97 -1.66 -4.57
C VAL A 134 -12.62 -1.00 -4.35
N VAL A 135 -11.67 -1.74 -3.80
CA VAL A 135 -10.31 -1.25 -3.56
C VAL A 135 -9.32 -2.11 -4.34
N LEU A 136 -8.47 -1.48 -5.13
CA LEU A 136 -7.32 -2.10 -5.76
C LEU A 136 -6.06 -1.70 -4.99
N ILE A 137 -5.47 -2.64 -4.26
CA ILE A 137 -4.16 -2.47 -3.61
C ILE A 137 -3.08 -2.92 -4.58
N VAL A 138 -2.14 -2.03 -4.91
CA VAL A 138 -1.02 -2.33 -5.81
C VAL A 138 0.28 -1.78 -5.24
N SER A 139 1.11 -2.65 -4.68
CA SER A 139 2.38 -2.29 -4.04
C SER A 139 3.54 -3.17 -4.52
N GLY A 140 4.70 -3.04 -3.89
CA GLY A 140 5.87 -3.89 -4.14
C GLY A 140 5.62 -5.36 -3.83
N GLY A 141 4.87 -5.65 -2.75
CA GLY A 141 4.60 -7.01 -2.29
C GLY A 141 3.19 -7.51 -2.52
N HIS A 142 2.23 -6.64 -2.84
CA HIS A 142 0.82 -7.02 -2.90
C HIS A 142 0.13 -6.49 -4.15
N THR A 143 -0.75 -7.31 -4.71
CA THR A 143 -1.69 -6.90 -5.76
C THR A 143 -2.99 -7.62 -5.47
N SER A 144 -3.96 -6.88 -4.94
CA SER A 144 -5.21 -7.42 -4.41
C SER A 144 -6.40 -6.56 -4.82
N LEU A 145 -7.51 -7.22 -5.12
CA LEU A 145 -8.78 -6.58 -5.40
C LEU A 145 -9.77 -6.94 -4.28
N LEU A 146 -10.31 -5.93 -3.63
CA LEU A 146 -11.10 -6.06 -2.41
C LEU A 146 -12.47 -5.42 -2.59
N LEU A 147 -13.48 -5.98 -1.92
CA LEU A 147 -14.76 -5.32 -1.68
C LEU A 147 -14.81 -4.89 -0.20
N VAL A 148 -14.94 -3.61 0.02
CA VAL A 148 -14.95 -2.99 1.36
C VAL A 148 -16.32 -2.38 1.62
N ARG A 149 -16.89 -2.68 2.79
CA ARG A 149 -18.11 -2.08 3.34
C ARG A 149 -17.76 -1.16 4.50
N ASP A 150 -18.33 -1.36 5.69
CA ASP A 150 -17.85 -0.63 6.87
C ASP A 150 -16.43 -1.06 7.21
N PHE A 151 -15.47 -0.23 6.80
CA PHE A 151 -14.03 -0.54 6.89
C PHE A 151 -13.56 -0.82 8.33
N ALA A 152 -14.20 -0.22 9.32
CA ALA A 152 -13.80 -0.38 10.72
C ALA A 152 -14.48 -1.56 11.43
N ARG A 153 -15.58 -2.08 10.88
CA ARG A 153 -16.42 -3.07 11.57
C ARG A 153 -16.62 -4.36 10.79
N ASP A 154 -16.72 -4.27 9.46
CA ASP A 154 -17.03 -5.43 8.63
C ASP A 154 -15.77 -6.13 8.15
N PRO A 155 -15.83 -7.45 7.87
CA PRO A 155 -14.75 -8.15 7.22
C PRO A 155 -14.53 -7.61 5.80
N ILE A 156 -13.26 -7.49 5.42
CA ILE A 156 -12.83 -7.11 4.08
C ILE A 156 -12.91 -8.36 3.18
N VAL A 157 -13.63 -8.27 2.07
CA VAL A 157 -13.81 -9.41 1.17
C VAL A 157 -12.76 -9.37 0.07
N HIS A 158 -11.91 -10.37 -0.01
CA HIS A 158 -10.99 -10.59 -1.12
C HIS A 158 -11.76 -11.05 -2.36
N LEU A 159 -11.70 -10.27 -3.44
CA LEU A 159 -12.24 -10.66 -4.75
C LEU A 159 -11.19 -11.43 -5.55
N GLY A 160 -9.92 -11.00 -5.48
CA GLY A 160 -8.81 -11.68 -6.12
C GLY A 160 -7.47 -11.10 -5.72
N ASP A 161 -6.44 -11.93 -5.78
CA ASP A 161 -5.06 -11.61 -5.44
C ASP A 161 -4.12 -12.02 -6.57
N THR A 162 -2.86 -11.57 -6.52
CA THR A 162 -1.85 -12.11 -7.42
C THR A 162 -1.48 -13.53 -7.05
N LEU A 163 -1.37 -14.41 -8.06
CA LEU A 163 -0.97 -15.80 -7.89
C LEU A 163 0.56 -15.98 -7.86
N ASP A 164 1.30 -14.92 -8.20
CA ASP A 164 2.77 -14.95 -8.32
C ASP A 164 3.37 -13.57 -7.96
N ASP A 165 4.24 -13.02 -8.81
CA ASP A 165 4.85 -11.71 -8.56
C ASP A 165 3.77 -10.62 -8.40
N ALA A 166 3.92 -9.72 -7.43
CA ALA A 166 3.12 -8.50 -7.36
C ALA A 166 3.48 -7.53 -8.51
N ALA A 167 2.58 -6.59 -8.83
CA ALA A 167 2.80 -5.63 -9.91
C ALA A 167 4.08 -4.80 -9.70
N GLY A 168 4.32 -4.33 -8.47
CA GLY A 168 5.52 -3.57 -8.14
C GLY A 168 6.79 -4.42 -8.21
N GLU A 169 6.74 -5.66 -7.73
CA GLU A 169 7.83 -6.63 -7.86
C GLU A 169 8.16 -6.91 -9.34
N CYS A 170 7.14 -7.00 -10.20
CA CYS A 170 7.35 -7.13 -11.64
C CYS A 170 8.09 -5.91 -12.21
N PHE A 171 7.70 -4.69 -11.84
CA PHE A 171 8.41 -3.48 -12.24
C PHE A 171 9.87 -3.50 -11.79
N ASP A 172 10.16 -3.86 -10.55
CA ASP A 172 11.53 -3.88 -10.01
C ASP A 172 12.41 -4.91 -10.72
N LYS A 173 11.87 -6.13 -10.93
CA LYS A 173 12.59 -7.20 -11.63
C LYS A 173 12.87 -6.86 -13.09
N VAL A 174 11.89 -6.28 -13.80
CA VAL A 174 12.07 -5.92 -15.21
C VAL A 174 12.96 -4.69 -15.36
N ALA A 175 12.87 -3.70 -14.47
CA ALA A 175 13.76 -2.55 -14.44
C ALA A 175 15.23 -3.01 -14.39
N ARG A 176 15.54 -3.98 -13.53
CA ARG A 176 16.89 -4.59 -13.46
C ARG A 176 17.32 -5.22 -14.79
N VAL A 177 16.41 -5.96 -15.46
CA VAL A 177 16.66 -6.55 -16.79
C VAL A 177 16.97 -5.46 -17.82
N PHE A 178 16.29 -4.33 -17.74
CA PHE A 178 16.50 -3.19 -18.64
C PHE A 178 17.71 -2.34 -18.30
N GLY A 179 18.38 -2.60 -17.16
CA GLY A 179 19.53 -1.82 -16.69
C GLY A 179 19.13 -0.50 -16.03
N LEU A 180 17.88 -0.39 -15.58
CA LEU A 180 17.35 0.77 -14.88
C LEU A 180 17.65 0.68 -13.35
N PRO A 181 17.74 1.82 -12.65
CA PRO A 181 18.02 1.83 -11.21
C PRO A 181 16.83 1.33 -10.37
N TYR A 182 17.13 0.91 -9.14
CA TYR A 182 16.15 0.65 -8.10
C TYR A 182 15.77 1.96 -7.37
N PRO A 183 14.49 2.16 -6.99
CA PRO A 183 13.32 1.31 -7.24
C PRO A 183 12.86 1.35 -8.70
N GLY A 184 12.46 0.17 -9.19
CA GLY A 184 12.16 -0.04 -10.61
C GLY A 184 10.90 0.66 -11.09
N GLY A 185 9.84 0.72 -10.28
CA GLY A 185 8.58 1.37 -10.66
C GLY A 185 8.76 2.81 -11.15
N PRO A 186 9.33 3.72 -10.35
CA PRO A 186 9.60 5.10 -10.78
C PRO A 186 10.60 5.19 -11.95
N ALA A 187 11.55 4.25 -12.07
CA ALA A 187 12.51 4.23 -13.16
C ALA A 187 11.85 3.83 -14.49
N ILE A 188 10.98 2.82 -14.49
CA ILE A 188 10.14 2.43 -15.63
C ILE A 188 9.22 3.58 -16.03
N ASP A 189 8.53 4.21 -15.08
CA ASP A 189 7.61 5.32 -15.36
C ASP A 189 8.29 6.49 -16.05
N ARG A 190 9.52 6.82 -15.64
CA ARG A 190 10.33 7.86 -16.31
C ARG A 190 10.75 7.45 -17.71
N ALA A 191 11.29 6.24 -17.89
CA ALA A 191 11.75 5.75 -19.18
C ALA A 191 10.60 5.62 -20.19
N ALA A 192 9.42 5.22 -19.74
CA ALA A 192 8.23 5.03 -20.56
C ALA A 192 7.72 6.31 -21.23
N ARG A 193 8.06 7.50 -20.69
CA ARG A 193 7.59 8.78 -21.25
C ARG A 193 8.03 9.06 -22.69
N GLU A 194 9.14 8.48 -23.08
CA GLU A 194 9.76 8.68 -24.40
C GLU A 194 9.55 7.47 -25.33
N GLY A 195 8.83 6.43 -24.84
CA GLY A 195 8.63 5.18 -25.57
C GLY A 195 7.24 5.03 -26.18
N ASP A 196 7.14 4.13 -27.16
CA ASP A 196 5.87 3.72 -27.75
C ASP A 196 5.30 2.51 -26.97
N PRO A 197 4.12 2.63 -26.35
CA PRO A 197 3.49 1.52 -25.62
C PRO A 197 3.07 0.35 -26.52
N ASN A 198 3.02 0.55 -27.86
CA ASN A 198 2.67 -0.46 -28.85
C ASN A 198 3.90 -1.12 -29.51
N ALA A 199 5.11 -0.65 -29.23
CA ALA A 199 6.33 -1.19 -29.84
C ALA A 199 6.57 -2.66 -29.54
N VAL A 200 6.06 -3.16 -28.40
CA VAL A 200 6.21 -4.56 -27.96
C VAL A 200 4.88 -5.11 -27.47
N ALA A 201 4.39 -6.18 -28.09
CA ALA A 201 3.17 -6.88 -27.66
C ALA A 201 3.47 -7.80 -26.46
N PHE A 202 3.58 -7.21 -25.24
CA PHE A 202 3.71 -8.01 -24.04
C PHE A 202 2.40 -8.69 -23.63
N PRO A 203 2.46 -9.89 -23.03
CA PRO A 203 1.26 -10.64 -22.64
C PRO A 203 0.53 -9.96 -21.47
N ARG A 204 -0.79 -10.16 -21.40
CA ARG A 204 -1.66 -9.83 -20.27
C ARG A 204 -2.03 -11.12 -19.57
N GLY A 205 -1.59 -11.26 -18.32
CA GLY A 205 -1.83 -12.48 -17.55
C GLY A 205 -3.31 -12.62 -17.14
N LEU A 206 -3.81 -13.86 -17.17
CA LEU A 206 -5.15 -14.22 -16.67
C LEU A 206 -6.29 -13.37 -17.28
N THR A 207 -6.28 -13.19 -18.60
CA THR A 207 -7.32 -12.43 -19.31
C THR A 207 -8.18 -13.30 -20.23
N GLY A 208 -8.01 -14.62 -20.17
CA GLY A 208 -8.81 -15.58 -20.94
C GLY A 208 -10.21 -15.81 -20.34
N PRO A 209 -11.16 -16.30 -21.17
CA PRO A 209 -12.56 -16.47 -20.75
C PRO A 209 -12.79 -17.55 -19.68
N ARG A 210 -11.78 -18.35 -19.36
CA ARG A 210 -11.80 -19.40 -18.33
C ARG A 210 -10.94 -19.07 -17.12
N ASP A 211 -10.23 -17.95 -17.15
CA ASP A 211 -9.41 -17.50 -16.05
C ASP A 211 -10.28 -16.87 -14.95
N ASP A 212 -9.76 -16.83 -13.73
CA ASP A 212 -10.40 -16.09 -12.67
C ASP A 212 -10.47 -14.58 -13.04
N PRO A 213 -11.66 -14.00 -13.03
CA PRO A 213 -11.85 -12.61 -13.49
C PRO A 213 -11.10 -11.58 -12.64
N TYR A 214 -10.72 -11.90 -11.40
CA TYR A 214 -10.14 -10.97 -10.45
C TYR A 214 -8.72 -11.32 -10.01
N ALA A 215 -8.25 -12.55 -10.25
CA ALA A 215 -6.87 -12.93 -9.95
C ALA A 215 -5.87 -12.27 -10.90
N PHE A 216 -4.66 -12.00 -10.41
CA PHE A 216 -3.57 -11.39 -11.19
C PHE A 216 -2.39 -12.36 -11.34
N SER A 217 -1.57 -12.14 -12.38
CA SER A 217 -0.29 -12.85 -12.59
C SER A 217 0.64 -11.97 -13.43
N PHE A 218 1.86 -11.77 -12.96
CA PHE A 218 2.87 -10.94 -13.63
C PHE A 218 4.18 -11.69 -13.93
N SER A 219 4.35 -12.93 -13.48
CA SER A 219 5.56 -13.74 -13.73
C SER A 219 5.76 -14.03 -15.22
N GLY A 220 4.66 -14.28 -15.95
CA GLY A 220 4.67 -14.46 -17.40
C GLY A 220 5.12 -13.21 -18.16
N LEU A 221 4.65 -12.02 -17.72
CA LEU A 221 5.02 -10.72 -18.26
C LEU A 221 6.52 -10.44 -18.03
N LYS A 222 7.03 -10.66 -16.82
CA LYS A 222 8.45 -10.55 -16.47
C LYS A 222 9.31 -11.42 -17.38
N SER A 223 8.92 -12.68 -17.57
CA SER A 223 9.64 -13.63 -18.43
C SER A 223 9.63 -13.22 -19.91
N ALA A 224 8.52 -12.65 -20.38
CA ALA A 224 8.42 -12.12 -21.74
C ALA A 224 9.33 -10.89 -21.94
N ALA A 225 9.37 -9.98 -20.98
CA ALA A 225 10.25 -8.80 -21.01
C ALA A 225 11.73 -9.21 -21.00
N ALA A 226 12.12 -10.20 -20.18
CA ALA A 226 13.50 -10.72 -20.16
C ALA A 226 13.90 -11.31 -21.51
N ARG A 227 13.08 -12.19 -22.08
CA ARG A 227 13.34 -12.76 -23.42
C ARG A 227 13.37 -11.72 -24.53
N TRP A 228 12.54 -10.68 -24.45
CA TRP A 228 12.59 -9.58 -25.41
C TRP A 228 13.92 -8.80 -25.29
N ALA A 229 14.35 -8.48 -24.09
CA ALA A 229 15.61 -7.78 -23.84
C ALA A 229 16.83 -8.58 -24.32
N GLU A 230 16.84 -9.90 -24.08
CA GLU A 230 17.89 -10.80 -24.59
C GLU A 230 17.95 -10.81 -26.10
N ARG A 231 16.82 -10.98 -26.81
CA ARG A 231 16.76 -10.96 -28.28
C ARG A 231 17.22 -9.63 -28.87
N SER A 232 16.82 -8.51 -28.25
CA SER A 232 17.22 -7.17 -28.70
C SER A 232 18.75 -6.96 -28.59
N ARG A 233 19.38 -7.51 -27.54
CA ARG A 233 20.84 -7.44 -27.38
C ARG A 233 21.60 -8.42 -28.30
N ALA A 234 21.05 -9.61 -28.53
CA ALA A 234 21.69 -10.63 -29.38
C ALA A 234 21.84 -10.19 -30.85
N GLY A 235 20.97 -9.28 -31.34
CA GLY A 235 21.05 -8.68 -32.67
C GLY A 235 22.14 -7.62 -32.82
N GLY A 236 23.00 -7.40 -31.82
CA GLY A 236 24.05 -6.36 -31.84
C GLY A 236 23.53 -4.94 -31.69
N GLY A 237 22.24 -4.78 -31.41
CA GLY A 237 21.56 -3.49 -31.20
C GLY A 237 21.61 -3.01 -29.75
N THR A 238 21.33 -1.74 -29.55
CA THR A 238 21.06 -1.17 -28.24
C THR A 238 19.63 -1.54 -27.82
N LEU A 239 19.44 -1.99 -26.58
CA LEU A 239 18.09 -2.27 -26.05
C LEU A 239 17.25 -0.99 -26.09
N PRO A 240 16.07 -0.96 -26.78
CA PRO A 240 15.20 0.22 -26.81
C PRO A 240 14.39 0.28 -25.49
N VAL A 241 15.09 0.75 -24.43
CA VAL A 241 14.59 0.74 -23.05
C VAL A 241 13.29 1.55 -22.91
N ALA A 242 13.18 2.68 -23.60
CA ALA A 242 11.97 3.53 -23.54
C ALA A 242 10.73 2.77 -24.03
N ASP A 243 10.83 2.13 -25.19
CA ASP A 243 9.73 1.35 -25.78
C ASP A 243 9.38 0.14 -24.91
N GLY A 244 10.41 -0.59 -24.42
CA GLY A 244 10.21 -1.71 -23.51
C GLY A 244 9.52 -1.30 -22.20
N ALA A 245 9.91 -0.16 -21.65
CA ALA A 245 9.32 0.40 -20.44
C ALA A 245 7.86 0.85 -20.67
N ALA A 246 7.59 1.53 -21.78
CA ALA A 246 6.24 1.97 -22.13
C ALA A 246 5.29 0.79 -22.36
N ALA A 247 5.73 -0.22 -23.12
CA ALA A 247 4.93 -1.41 -23.38
C ALA A 247 4.70 -2.27 -22.13
N LEU A 248 5.71 -2.38 -21.25
CA LEU A 248 5.57 -3.07 -19.94
C LEU A 248 4.54 -2.37 -19.06
N GLN A 249 4.68 -1.06 -18.90
CA GLN A 249 3.80 -0.23 -18.09
C GLN A 249 2.36 -0.29 -18.60
N GLU A 250 2.17 -0.25 -19.91
CA GLU A 250 0.85 -0.41 -20.54
C GLU A 250 0.25 -1.79 -20.23
N ALA A 251 1.04 -2.87 -20.32
CA ALA A 251 0.56 -4.22 -20.02
C ALA A 251 0.11 -4.39 -18.57
N VAL A 252 0.86 -3.82 -17.62
CA VAL A 252 0.50 -3.85 -16.19
C VAL A 252 -0.75 -3.01 -15.95
N ALA A 253 -0.77 -1.77 -16.41
CA ALA A 253 -1.90 -0.85 -16.21
C ALA A 253 -3.19 -1.40 -16.82
N ASP A 254 -3.11 -2.02 -18.00
CA ASP A 254 -4.23 -2.63 -18.68
C ASP A 254 -4.91 -3.73 -17.85
N VAL A 255 -4.13 -4.69 -17.34
CA VAL A 255 -4.65 -5.79 -16.51
C VAL A 255 -5.24 -5.27 -15.21
N LEU A 256 -4.53 -4.41 -14.50
CA LEU A 256 -4.96 -3.87 -13.21
C LEU A 256 -6.29 -3.13 -13.34
N THR A 257 -6.39 -2.20 -14.29
CA THR A 257 -7.55 -1.31 -14.39
C THR A 257 -8.76 -1.98 -15.03
N SER A 258 -8.55 -2.91 -15.99
CA SER A 258 -9.67 -3.67 -16.58
C SER A 258 -10.37 -4.55 -15.56
N LYS A 259 -9.61 -5.30 -14.75
CA LYS A 259 -10.16 -6.16 -13.70
C LYS A 259 -10.83 -5.35 -12.58
N ALA A 260 -10.24 -4.23 -12.18
CA ALA A 260 -10.82 -3.37 -11.14
C ALA A 260 -12.17 -2.76 -11.57
N VAL A 261 -12.27 -2.26 -12.81
CA VAL A 261 -13.54 -1.74 -13.36
C VAL A 261 -14.56 -2.86 -13.54
N ALA A 262 -14.13 -4.04 -14.00
CA ALA A 262 -15.02 -5.20 -14.12
C ALA A 262 -15.58 -5.61 -12.76
N ALA A 263 -14.79 -5.60 -11.69
CA ALA A 263 -15.24 -5.88 -10.32
C ALA A 263 -16.27 -4.84 -9.85
N CYS A 264 -16.03 -3.55 -10.06
CA CYS A 264 -17.01 -2.50 -9.74
C CYS A 264 -18.36 -2.78 -10.43
N THR A 265 -18.31 -3.11 -11.72
CA THR A 265 -19.53 -3.39 -12.52
C THR A 265 -20.25 -4.64 -12.04
N ALA A 266 -19.51 -5.73 -11.78
CA ALA A 266 -20.10 -7.02 -11.38
C ALA A 266 -20.73 -6.97 -9.96
N HIS A 267 -20.21 -6.11 -9.08
CA HIS A 267 -20.71 -5.94 -7.71
C HIS A 267 -21.63 -4.72 -7.55
N ASP A 268 -21.99 -4.04 -8.64
CA ASP A 268 -22.81 -2.81 -8.65
C ASP A 268 -22.24 -1.71 -7.73
N VAL A 269 -20.91 -1.56 -7.72
CA VAL A 269 -20.21 -0.57 -6.91
C VAL A 269 -19.81 0.62 -7.78
N ARG A 270 -20.06 1.82 -7.28
CA ARG A 270 -19.83 3.08 -8.03
C ARG A 270 -18.54 3.79 -7.67
N THR A 271 -17.72 3.21 -6.79
CA THR A 271 -16.45 3.81 -6.40
C THR A 271 -15.32 2.79 -6.47
N LEU A 272 -14.25 3.15 -7.20
CA LEU A 272 -12.97 2.45 -7.22
C LEU A 272 -11.95 3.29 -6.46
N VAL A 273 -11.30 2.67 -5.48
CA VAL A 273 -10.17 3.25 -4.73
C VAL A 273 -8.90 2.52 -5.15
N VAL A 274 -7.87 3.23 -5.62
CA VAL A 274 -6.59 2.63 -6.04
C VAL A 274 -5.48 3.13 -5.10
N VAL A 275 -4.82 2.21 -4.40
CA VAL A 275 -3.86 2.52 -3.33
C VAL A 275 -2.59 1.66 -3.43
N GLY A 276 -1.57 2.02 -2.66
CA GLY A 276 -0.25 1.38 -2.68
C GLY A 276 0.74 2.07 -3.61
N GLY A 277 2.04 1.73 -3.50
CA GLY A 277 3.12 2.43 -4.20
C GLY A 277 2.97 2.46 -5.72
N VAL A 278 2.44 1.41 -6.35
CA VAL A 278 2.19 1.35 -7.80
C VAL A 278 1.04 2.27 -8.23
N ALA A 279 0.14 2.65 -7.32
CA ALA A 279 -0.88 3.67 -7.60
C ALA A 279 -0.28 5.06 -7.91
N ALA A 280 1.00 5.30 -7.62
CA ALA A 280 1.71 6.50 -8.03
C ALA A 280 2.12 6.50 -9.52
N ASN A 281 2.11 5.33 -10.18
CA ASN A 281 2.49 5.20 -11.60
C ASN A 281 1.55 6.00 -12.49
N SER A 282 2.13 6.78 -13.43
CA SER A 282 1.37 7.73 -14.26
C SER A 282 0.36 7.04 -15.19
N ARG A 283 0.73 5.89 -15.78
CA ARG A 283 -0.16 5.17 -16.70
C ARG A 283 -1.28 4.43 -15.97
N VAL A 284 -0.99 3.85 -14.82
CA VAL A 284 -2.03 3.23 -13.97
C VAL A 284 -3.09 4.27 -13.62
N ARG A 285 -2.67 5.48 -13.21
CA ARG A 285 -3.60 6.59 -12.89
C ARG A 285 -4.42 7.02 -14.09
N SER A 286 -3.77 7.30 -15.24
CA SER A 286 -4.48 7.81 -16.43
C SER A 286 -5.46 6.78 -16.95
N LEU A 287 -5.05 5.51 -17.08
CA LEU A 287 -5.90 4.45 -17.61
C LEU A 287 -7.06 4.11 -16.66
N ALA A 288 -6.82 4.14 -15.34
CA ALA A 288 -7.89 4.02 -14.35
C ALA A 288 -8.93 5.15 -14.49
N ALA A 289 -8.46 6.41 -14.65
CA ALA A 289 -9.34 7.55 -14.83
C ALA A 289 -10.17 7.44 -16.13
N GLU A 290 -9.53 7.09 -17.25
CA GLU A 290 -10.18 6.88 -18.54
C GLU A 290 -11.30 5.82 -18.45
N ARG A 291 -10.98 4.65 -17.86
CA ARG A 291 -11.91 3.52 -17.75
C ARG A 291 -13.04 3.76 -16.76
N CYS A 292 -12.72 4.35 -15.61
CA CYS A 292 -13.73 4.71 -14.63
C CYS A 292 -14.72 5.74 -15.20
N ALA A 293 -14.23 6.78 -15.90
CA ALA A 293 -15.08 7.75 -16.53
C ALA A 293 -16.01 7.12 -17.58
N ALA A 294 -15.48 6.23 -18.41
CA ALA A 294 -16.27 5.50 -19.41
C ALA A 294 -17.35 4.59 -18.80
N ALA A 295 -17.10 4.05 -17.58
CA ALA A 295 -18.02 3.16 -16.88
C ALA A 295 -18.94 3.89 -15.87
N GLY A 296 -18.82 5.22 -15.72
CA GLY A 296 -19.58 5.99 -14.73
C GLY A 296 -19.21 5.65 -13.29
N ILE A 297 -17.94 5.27 -13.05
CA ILE A 297 -17.38 4.93 -11.74
C ILE A 297 -16.57 6.12 -11.21
N THR A 298 -16.74 6.47 -9.95
CA THR A 298 -15.92 7.47 -9.27
C THR A 298 -14.57 6.85 -8.92
N LEU A 299 -13.47 7.45 -9.42
CA LEU A 299 -12.12 7.03 -9.06
C LEU A 299 -11.59 7.87 -7.89
N ARG A 300 -11.01 7.20 -6.89
CA ARG A 300 -10.27 7.82 -5.78
C ARG A 300 -8.84 7.25 -5.77
N VAL A 301 -7.85 8.13 -5.82
CA VAL A 301 -6.43 7.75 -5.75
C VAL A 301 -5.72 8.78 -4.88
N PRO A 302 -5.12 8.39 -3.76
CA PRO A 302 -4.39 9.31 -2.90
C PRO A 302 -3.25 10.02 -3.66
N PRO A 303 -2.79 11.18 -3.19
CA PRO A 303 -1.61 11.84 -3.75
C PRO A 303 -0.36 10.94 -3.55
N PRO A 304 0.65 11.03 -4.44
CA PRO A 304 1.82 10.13 -4.42
C PRO A 304 2.51 10.04 -3.07
N ARG A 305 2.53 11.11 -2.27
CA ARG A 305 3.10 11.14 -0.92
C ARG A 305 2.42 10.20 0.10
N LEU A 306 1.18 9.78 -0.17
CA LEU A 306 0.40 8.86 0.66
C LEU A 306 0.26 7.46 0.05
N CYS A 307 0.79 7.23 -1.17
CA CYS A 307 0.73 5.93 -1.83
C CYS A 307 1.79 4.95 -1.32
N THR A 308 2.99 5.43 -0.96
CA THR A 308 4.06 4.60 -0.40
C THR A 308 3.87 4.41 1.10
N ASP A 309 4.63 3.48 1.70
CA ASP A 309 4.56 3.18 3.13
C ASP A 309 4.85 4.43 3.96
N ASN A 310 3.97 4.72 4.91
CA ASN A 310 4.05 5.92 5.74
C ASN A 310 3.24 5.76 7.04
N GLY A 311 3.59 6.52 8.07
CA GLY A 311 2.88 6.47 9.35
C GLY A 311 1.50 7.13 9.36
N ALA A 312 1.21 8.02 8.39
CA ALA A 312 -0.08 8.68 8.31
C ALA A 312 -1.20 7.69 7.99
N MET A 313 -0.95 6.71 7.12
CA MET A 313 -1.88 5.65 6.77
C MET A 313 -2.23 4.80 8.00
N ILE A 314 -1.28 4.54 8.89
CA ILE A 314 -1.46 3.76 10.12
C ILE A 314 -2.23 4.59 11.17
N ALA A 315 -1.89 5.87 11.30
CA ALA A 315 -2.64 6.78 12.16
C ALA A 315 -4.11 6.92 11.69
N ALA A 316 -4.37 6.93 10.38
CA ALA A 316 -5.70 6.97 9.82
C ALA A 316 -6.54 5.74 10.18
N VAL A 317 -5.95 4.52 10.13
CA VAL A 317 -6.65 3.32 10.61
C VAL A 317 -6.99 3.45 12.08
N GLY A 318 -6.02 3.85 12.92
CA GLY A 318 -6.25 4.04 14.36
C GLY A 318 -7.37 5.05 14.65
N ASP A 319 -7.40 6.17 13.93
CA ASP A 319 -8.46 7.18 14.05
C ASP A 319 -9.84 6.63 13.63
N LEU A 320 -9.90 5.85 12.55
CA LEU A 320 -11.14 5.19 12.10
C LEU A 320 -11.64 4.18 13.13
N LEU A 321 -10.76 3.33 13.69
CA LEU A 321 -11.10 2.35 14.72
C LEU A 321 -11.60 3.02 16.00
N ILE A 322 -10.95 4.09 16.46
CA ILE A 322 -11.38 4.86 17.65
C ILE A 322 -12.76 5.45 17.44
N ARG A 323 -13.01 6.08 16.30
CA ARG A 323 -14.32 6.66 15.97
C ARG A 323 -15.40 5.60 15.82
N ALA A 324 -15.03 4.39 15.42
CA ALA A 324 -15.93 3.24 15.35
C ALA A 324 -16.23 2.62 16.73
N GLY A 325 -15.49 3.01 17.79
CA GLY A 325 -15.61 2.44 19.13
C GLY A 325 -14.92 1.10 19.30
N THR A 326 -13.95 0.77 18.44
CA THR A 326 -13.15 -0.47 18.55
C THR A 326 -12.33 -0.43 19.84
N ALA A 327 -12.30 -1.54 20.57
CA ALA A 327 -11.50 -1.67 21.79
C ALA A 327 -10.00 -1.61 21.47
N PRO A 328 -9.17 -1.01 22.33
CA PRO A 328 -7.73 -1.02 22.15
C PRO A 328 -7.13 -2.42 22.26
N ALA A 329 -5.98 -2.61 21.64
CA ALA A 329 -5.21 -3.83 21.76
C ALA A 329 -4.61 -3.96 23.18
N PRO A 330 -4.48 -5.17 23.71
CA PRO A 330 -3.73 -5.39 24.94
C PRO A 330 -2.23 -5.16 24.69
N LEU A 331 -1.48 -4.87 25.76
CA LEU A 331 -0.03 -4.61 25.64
C LEU A 331 0.80 -5.84 25.27
N ASP A 332 0.24 -7.03 25.35
CA ASP A 332 0.87 -8.28 24.90
C ASP A 332 0.63 -8.59 23.42
N VAL A 333 -0.09 -7.71 22.70
CA VAL A 333 -0.28 -7.85 21.26
C VAL A 333 1.04 -8.20 20.56
N SER A 334 1.02 -9.23 19.73
CA SER A 334 2.19 -9.69 18.98
C SER A 334 2.13 -9.29 17.50
N ILE A 335 3.25 -9.46 16.82
CA ILE A 335 3.30 -9.32 15.36
C ILE A 335 2.77 -10.59 14.69
N ASP A 336 2.22 -10.43 13.49
CA ASP A 336 1.94 -11.51 12.54
C ASP A 336 2.49 -11.13 11.16
N PRO A 337 3.70 -11.62 10.80
CA PRO A 337 4.34 -11.29 9.52
C PRO A 337 3.55 -11.70 8.27
N SER A 338 2.61 -12.62 8.42
CA SER A 338 1.81 -13.20 7.34
C SER A 338 0.31 -12.94 7.51
N ALA A 339 -0.06 -11.97 8.33
CA ALA A 339 -1.45 -11.68 8.66
C ALA A 339 -2.31 -11.56 7.38
N PRO A 340 -3.42 -12.30 7.26
CA PRO A 340 -4.38 -12.08 6.18
C PRO A 340 -5.17 -10.79 6.44
N LEU A 341 -5.54 -10.09 5.36
CA LEU A 341 -6.36 -8.88 5.48
C LEU A 341 -7.84 -9.25 5.60
N GLU A 342 -8.25 -9.71 6.77
CA GLU A 342 -9.67 -9.97 7.06
C GLU A 342 -10.36 -8.76 7.71
N TYR A 343 -9.63 -8.01 8.53
CA TYR A 343 -10.09 -6.81 9.22
C TYR A 343 -9.00 -5.73 9.22
N ALA A 344 -9.41 -4.49 9.44
CA ALA A 344 -8.47 -3.38 9.54
C ALA A 344 -7.56 -3.45 10.77
N CYS A 345 -7.96 -4.14 11.83
CA CYS A 345 -7.16 -4.42 13.03
C CYS A 345 -6.85 -5.90 13.18
N LEU A 346 -5.72 -6.23 13.85
CA LEU A 346 -5.23 -7.59 14.05
C LEU A 346 -5.41 -8.08 15.51
N HIS A 347 -6.27 -7.45 16.29
CA HIS A 347 -6.67 -7.93 17.61
C HIS A 347 -8.18 -8.21 17.60
N PRO A 348 -8.69 -9.15 18.45
CA PRO A 348 -10.09 -9.54 18.40
C PRO A 348 -11.01 -8.33 18.55
N VAL A 349 -11.77 -8.04 17.52
CA VAL A 349 -12.90 -7.12 17.63
C VAL A 349 -13.99 -7.86 18.41
N ALA A 350 -14.36 -7.35 19.57
CA ALA A 350 -15.56 -7.86 20.24
C ALA A 350 -16.74 -7.67 19.27
N THR A 351 -17.22 -8.77 18.73
CA THR A 351 -18.36 -8.76 17.79
C THR A 351 -19.51 -8.04 18.49
N PRO A 352 -20.00 -6.89 17.97
CA PRO A 352 -21.19 -6.29 18.55
C PRO A 352 -22.31 -7.31 18.38
N THR A 353 -22.87 -7.80 19.47
CA THR A 353 -24.11 -8.56 19.46
C THR A 353 -25.12 -7.69 18.71
N ARG A 354 -25.45 -8.05 17.47
CA ARG A 354 -26.61 -7.47 16.79
C ARG A 354 -27.79 -7.68 17.76
N ALA A 355 -28.30 -6.60 18.33
CA ALA A 355 -29.58 -6.62 19.02
C ALA A 355 -30.60 -7.16 18.02
N ALA A 356 -31.12 -8.34 18.30
CA ALA A 356 -32.25 -8.90 17.58
C ALA A 356 -33.41 -7.92 17.78
N GLY A 357 -33.74 -7.20 16.73
CA GLY A 357 -34.92 -6.35 16.61
C GLY A 357 -35.86 -6.94 15.57
#